data_b2fdb18855b2948da9d06e8b5f73755e
#
_entry.id   b2fdb18855b2948da9d06e8b5f73755e
#
_cell.length_a   1.000
_cell.length_b   1.000
_cell.length_c   1.000
_cell.angle_alpha   90.00
_cell.angle_beta   90.00
_cell.angle_gamma   90.00
#
_symmetry.space_group_name_H-M   'P 1'
#
loop_
_entity.id
_entity.type
_entity.pdbx_description
1 polymer ?
#
loop_
_entity_poly.entity_id
_entity_poly.type
_entity_poly.pdbx_seq_one_letter_code
_entity_poly.pdbx_strand_id
1 'polypeptide(L)'
;MLILGIETSCDETAAAVVARDADGRGRILADVVHSQLADHAPFGGVVPEIAARAHVEILDGLIDRAMRDAGVGFSDLSGVAATAGPGLIGGVIVGLMTAKAIADVHALP
;
A
#
# COMPACT_ATOMS: atom_id res chain seq x y z
N MET A 1 -8.61 -13.12 -10.38
CA MET A 1 -7.57 -12.07 -10.38
C MET A 1 -7.43 -11.51 -8.97
N LEU A 2 -6.22 -11.46 -8.46
CA LEU A 2 -5.90 -10.89 -7.14
C LEU A 2 -4.87 -9.77 -7.32
N ILE A 3 -5.15 -8.60 -6.76
CA ILE A 3 -4.25 -7.43 -6.82
C ILE A 3 -3.93 -6.97 -5.40
N LEU A 4 -2.64 -6.79 -5.12
CA LEU A 4 -2.16 -6.04 -3.96
C LEU A 4 -2.12 -4.56 -4.32
N GLY A 5 -2.83 -3.73 -3.58
CA GLY A 5 -2.83 -2.27 -3.71
C GLY A 5 -2.03 -1.62 -2.59
N ILE A 6 -1.23 -0.60 -2.91
CA ILE A 6 -0.39 0.15 -1.97
C ILE A 6 -0.65 1.65 -2.13
N GLU A 7 -0.85 2.35 -1.02
CA GLU A 7 -1.12 3.79 -0.97
C GLU A 7 -0.25 4.47 0.07
N THR A 8 0.55 5.43 -0.36
CA THR A 8 1.45 6.22 0.50
C THR A 8 1.56 7.68 0.04
N SER A 9 0.52 8.22 -0.60
CA SER A 9 0.63 9.51 -1.28
C SER A 9 0.56 10.74 -0.36
N CYS A 10 0.09 10.59 0.89
CA CYS A 10 0.00 11.69 1.84
C CYS A 10 0.30 11.26 3.28
N ASP A 11 -0.69 11.21 4.15
CA ASP A 11 -0.54 11.03 5.60
C ASP A 11 -1.13 9.71 6.12
N GLU A 12 -1.53 8.83 5.23
CA GLU A 12 -1.96 7.46 5.54
C GLU A 12 -1.08 6.47 4.80
N THR A 13 -0.73 5.39 5.48
CA THR A 13 -0.09 4.22 4.86
C THR A 13 -1.15 3.14 4.75
N ALA A 14 -1.39 2.63 3.55
CA ALA A 14 -2.41 1.61 3.35
C ALA A 14 -1.94 0.48 2.42
N ALA A 15 -2.45 -0.72 2.70
CA ALA A 15 -2.31 -1.88 1.84
C ALA A 15 -3.63 -2.64 1.82
N ALA A 16 -4.05 -3.07 0.63
CA ALA A 16 -5.27 -3.83 0.45
C ALA A 16 -5.06 -4.99 -0.52
N VAL A 17 -5.79 -6.06 -0.34
CA VAL A 17 -5.87 -7.15 -1.32
C VAL A 17 -7.29 -7.20 -1.86
N VAL A 18 -7.42 -7.04 -3.16
CA VAL A 18 -8.70 -7.07 -3.86
C VAL A 18 -8.75 -8.22 -4.85
N ALA A 19 -9.92 -8.82 -4.98
CA ALA A 19 -10.19 -9.88 -5.93
C ALA A 19 -11.19 -9.41 -6.99
N ARG A 20 -11.04 -9.87 -8.21
CA ARG A 20 -12.06 -9.79 -9.24
C ARG A 20 -12.43 -11.21 -9.66
N ASP A 21 -13.69 -11.55 -9.47
CA ASP A 21 -14.23 -12.85 -9.81
C ASP A 21 -14.45 -12.99 -11.34
N ALA A 22 -14.69 -14.22 -11.81
CA ALA A 22 -14.90 -14.51 -13.23
C ALA A 22 -16.13 -13.78 -13.82
N ASP A 23 -17.14 -13.49 -12.99
CA ASP A 23 -18.34 -12.71 -13.36
C ASP A 23 -18.10 -11.20 -13.37
N GLY A 24 -16.87 -10.75 -13.08
CA GLY A 24 -16.47 -9.35 -13.05
C GLY A 24 -16.71 -8.63 -11.72
N ARG A 25 -17.25 -9.31 -10.70
CA ARG A 25 -17.45 -8.72 -9.36
C ARG A 25 -16.12 -8.48 -8.66
N GLY A 26 -15.97 -7.29 -8.08
CA GLY A 26 -14.87 -6.95 -7.20
C GLY A 26 -15.18 -7.29 -5.75
N ARG A 27 -14.19 -7.82 -5.02
CA ARG A 27 -14.26 -8.06 -3.58
C ARG A 27 -13.01 -7.55 -2.89
N ILE A 28 -13.18 -6.92 -1.73
CA ILE A 28 -12.06 -6.54 -0.86
C ILE A 28 -11.81 -7.73 0.07
N LEU A 29 -10.64 -8.35 -0.02
CA LEU A 29 -10.25 -9.47 0.84
C LEU A 29 -9.57 -8.99 2.12
N ALA A 30 -8.81 -7.90 2.02
CA ALA A 30 -8.18 -7.23 3.15
C ALA A 30 -8.01 -5.76 2.84
N ASP A 31 -8.12 -4.92 3.87
CA ASP A 31 -7.92 -3.48 3.81
C ASP A 31 -7.33 -3.02 5.14
N VAL A 32 -6.08 -2.57 5.10
CA VAL A 32 -5.32 -2.16 6.30
C VAL A 32 -4.82 -0.75 6.09
N VAL A 33 -5.22 0.15 6.99
CA VAL A 33 -4.84 1.57 6.95
C VAL A 33 -4.21 1.97 8.27
N HIS A 34 -3.10 2.71 8.20
CA HIS A 34 -2.47 3.36 9.34
C HIS A 34 -2.47 4.88 9.13
N SER A 35 -3.13 5.62 10.01
CA SER A 35 -3.17 7.09 9.97
C SER A 35 -2.00 7.68 10.75
N GLN A 36 -1.37 8.70 10.16
CA GLN A 36 -0.29 9.49 10.78
C GLN A 36 -0.82 10.76 11.49
N LEU A 37 -2.12 10.83 11.76
CA LEU A 37 -2.75 12.03 12.32
C LEU A 37 -2.06 12.52 13.60
N ALA A 38 -1.69 11.59 14.48
CA ALA A 38 -1.00 11.92 15.74
C ALA A 38 0.40 12.49 15.51
N ASP A 39 1.11 12.05 14.48
CA ASP A 39 2.47 12.50 14.16
C ASP A 39 2.48 13.94 13.60
N HIS A 40 1.43 14.32 12.88
CA HIS A 40 1.31 15.62 12.25
C HIS A 40 0.57 16.67 13.09
N ALA A 41 -0.28 16.25 14.05
CA ALA A 41 -1.10 17.14 14.85
C ALA A 41 -0.31 18.26 15.58
N PRO A 42 0.90 18.00 16.15
CA PRO A 42 1.70 19.05 16.79
C PRO A 42 2.09 20.20 15.85
N PHE A 43 2.11 19.97 14.54
CA PHE A 43 2.52 20.93 13.51
C PHE A 43 1.33 21.62 12.82
N GLY A 44 0.09 21.23 13.16
CA GLY A 44 -1.13 21.79 12.58
C GLY A 44 -1.37 21.43 11.12
N GLY A 45 -0.65 20.44 10.58
CA GLY A 45 -0.80 19.98 9.19
C GLY A 45 0.26 18.94 8.83
N VAL A 46 0.13 18.34 7.66
CA VAL A 46 1.03 17.29 7.20
C VAL A 46 2.45 17.83 6.96
N VAL A 47 3.44 17.15 7.57
CA VAL A 47 4.86 17.42 7.37
C VAL A 47 5.42 16.34 6.44
N PRO A 48 5.78 16.69 5.17
CA PRO A 48 6.11 15.71 4.14
C PRO A 48 7.25 14.76 4.51
N GLU A 49 8.29 15.24 5.18
CA GLU A 49 9.42 14.41 5.59
C GLU A 49 9.02 13.40 6.69
N ILE A 50 8.20 13.82 7.66
CA ILE A 50 7.67 12.92 8.68
C ILE A 50 6.79 11.86 8.05
N ALA A 51 5.93 12.26 7.09
CA ALA A 51 5.08 11.32 6.36
C ALA A 51 5.91 10.27 5.61
N ALA A 52 6.93 10.67 4.85
CA ALA A 52 7.77 9.75 4.10
C ALA A 52 8.49 8.73 5.00
N ARG A 53 9.04 9.19 6.12
CA ARG A 53 9.71 8.30 7.10
C ARG A 53 8.75 7.31 7.73
N ALA A 54 7.55 7.75 8.11
CA ALA A 54 6.53 6.87 8.67
C ALA A 54 6.11 5.78 7.68
N HIS A 55 5.95 6.11 6.40
CA HIS A 55 5.66 5.12 5.37
C HIS A 55 6.75 4.05 5.28
N VAL A 56 8.02 4.44 5.28
CA VAL A 56 9.15 3.50 5.24
C VAL A 56 9.11 2.54 6.43
N GLU A 57 8.81 3.04 7.62
CA GLU A 57 8.85 2.26 8.86
C GLU A 57 7.73 1.22 8.95
N ILE A 58 6.55 1.52 8.40
CA ILE A 58 5.37 0.71 8.66
C ILE A 58 4.81 -0.05 7.45
N LEU A 59 5.18 0.31 6.21
CA LEU A 59 4.56 -0.24 5.01
C LEU A 59 4.74 -1.76 4.87
N ASP A 60 5.91 -2.29 5.17
CA ASP A 60 6.18 -3.72 5.09
C ASP A 60 5.30 -4.53 6.04
N GLY A 61 5.14 -4.07 7.27
CA GLY A 61 4.24 -4.68 8.25
C GLY A 61 2.77 -4.61 7.84
N LEU A 62 2.34 -3.51 7.21
CA LEU A 62 0.98 -3.38 6.68
C LEU A 62 0.73 -4.35 5.52
N ILE A 63 1.69 -4.47 4.61
CA ILE A 63 1.59 -5.41 3.49
C ILE A 63 1.48 -6.84 4.02
N ASP A 64 2.37 -7.23 4.93
CA ASP A 64 2.33 -8.56 5.55
C ASP A 64 0.97 -8.83 6.21
N ARG A 65 0.44 -7.86 6.94
CA ARG A 65 -0.88 -7.98 7.56
C ARG A 65 -2.00 -8.12 6.54
N ALA A 66 -2.01 -7.30 5.49
CA ALA A 66 -3.01 -7.38 4.43
C ALA A 66 -3.00 -8.75 3.74
N MET A 67 -1.81 -9.28 3.43
CA MET A 67 -1.66 -10.60 2.82
C MET A 67 -2.16 -11.72 3.73
N ARG A 68 -1.82 -11.66 5.03
CA ARG A 68 -2.31 -12.63 6.02
C ARG A 68 -3.82 -12.56 6.22
N ASP A 69 -4.37 -11.36 6.35
CA ASP A 69 -5.81 -11.15 6.52
C ASP A 69 -6.60 -11.65 5.29
N ALA A 70 -6.03 -11.49 4.10
CA ALA A 70 -6.60 -12.02 2.86
C ALA A 70 -6.42 -13.54 2.71
N GLY A 71 -5.51 -14.15 3.46
CA GLY A 71 -5.20 -15.58 3.37
C GLY A 71 -4.50 -15.98 2.07
N VAL A 72 -3.70 -15.08 1.48
CA VAL A 72 -3.01 -15.31 0.20
C VAL A 72 -1.51 -15.06 0.31
N GLY A 73 -0.72 -15.74 -0.53
CA GLY A 73 0.69 -15.50 -0.71
C GLY A 73 0.99 -14.62 -1.93
N PHE A 74 2.23 -14.12 -2.04
CA PHE A 74 2.63 -13.33 -3.22
C PHE A 74 2.52 -14.11 -4.53
N SER A 75 2.70 -15.43 -4.49
CA SER A 75 2.53 -16.30 -5.66
C SER A 75 1.09 -16.40 -6.16
N ASP A 76 0.11 -16.01 -5.33
CA ASP A 76 -1.30 -16.02 -5.71
C ASP A 76 -1.73 -14.73 -6.41
N LEU A 77 -0.90 -13.68 -6.33
CA LEU A 77 -1.21 -12.39 -6.91
C LEU A 77 -1.14 -12.41 -8.45
N SER A 78 -2.03 -11.65 -9.06
CA SER A 78 -2.04 -11.38 -10.50
C SER A 78 -1.29 -10.08 -10.85
N GLY A 79 -1.04 -9.23 -9.87
CA GLY A 79 -0.34 -7.96 -10.06
C GLY A 79 -0.27 -7.13 -8.78
N VAL A 80 0.52 -6.06 -8.85
CA VAL A 80 0.65 -5.07 -7.78
C VAL A 80 0.30 -3.69 -8.33
N ALA A 81 -0.53 -2.95 -7.62
CA ALA A 81 -0.91 -1.58 -7.93
C ALA A 81 -0.41 -0.63 -6.84
N ALA A 82 0.03 0.55 -7.22
CA ALA A 82 0.42 1.59 -6.28
C ALA A 82 0.02 2.97 -6.77
N THR A 83 -0.24 3.88 -5.84
CA THR A 83 -0.42 5.29 -6.18
C THR A 83 0.91 5.88 -6.67
N ALA A 84 0.91 6.37 -7.92
CA ALA A 84 2.06 7.01 -8.56
C ALA A 84 1.93 8.54 -8.66
N GLY A 85 0.82 9.10 -8.20
CA GLY A 85 0.49 10.52 -8.17
C GLY A 85 -1.00 10.79 -8.40
N PRO A 86 -1.47 12.00 -8.06
CA PRO A 86 -0.75 13.06 -7.35
C PRO A 86 -0.49 12.72 -5.88
N GLY A 87 0.40 13.49 -5.23
CA GLY A 87 0.69 13.32 -3.80
C GLY A 87 2.01 13.97 -3.39
N LEU A 88 2.39 13.75 -2.13
CA LEU A 88 3.68 14.17 -1.60
C LEU A 88 4.77 13.26 -2.16
N ILE A 89 5.69 13.82 -2.93
CA ILE A 89 6.65 13.03 -3.74
C ILE A 89 7.45 12.02 -2.92
N GLY A 90 7.93 12.38 -1.73
CA GLY A 90 8.65 11.46 -0.86
C GLY A 90 7.83 10.25 -0.43
N GLY A 91 6.56 10.48 -0.08
CA GLY A 91 5.62 9.40 0.25
C GLY A 91 5.28 8.53 -0.97
N VAL A 92 4.95 9.15 -2.09
CA VAL A 92 4.63 8.43 -3.35
C VAL A 92 5.77 7.48 -3.73
N ILE A 93 7.03 7.93 -3.66
CA ILE A 93 8.19 7.11 -3.99
C ILE A 93 8.26 5.86 -3.11
N VAL A 94 7.97 5.96 -1.82
CA VAL A 94 8.02 4.81 -0.90
C VAL A 94 7.10 3.68 -1.36
N GLY A 95 5.82 3.97 -1.58
CA GLY A 95 4.85 2.96 -2.01
C GLY A 95 5.11 2.44 -3.42
N LEU A 96 5.42 3.33 -4.35
CA LEU A 96 5.67 2.98 -5.74
C LEU A 96 6.90 2.07 -5.88
N MET A 97 8.02 2.40 -5.21
CA MET A 97 9.24 1.58 -5.27
C MET A 97 9.07 0.25 -4.58
N THR A 98 8.34 0.20 -3.46
CA THR A 98 7.99 -1.05 -2.78
C THR A 98 7.16 -1.96 -3.70
N ALA A 99 6.15 -1.40 -4.37
CA ALA A 99 5.32 -2.13 -5.32
C ALA A 99 6.14 -2.69 -6.49
N LYS A 100 7.04 -1.88 -7.06
CA LYS A 100 7.93 -2.32 -8.15
C LYS A 100 8.86 -3.43 -7.70
N ALA A 101 9.43 -3.34 -6.49
CA ALA A 101 10.31 -4.38 -5.95
C ALA A 101 9.55 -5.71 -5.78
N ILE A 102 8.34 -5.69 -5.23
CA ILE A 102 7.50 -6.88 -5.09
C ILE A 102 7.17 -7.46 -6.47
N ALA A 103 6.76 -6.62 -7.39
CA ALA A 103 6.39 -7.05 -8.75
C ALA A 103 7.59 -7.68 -9.48
N ASP A 104 8.78 -7.10 -9.37
CA ASP A 104 10.00 -7.61 -9.98
C ASP A 104 10.39 -8.97 -9.42
N VAL A 105 10.46 -9.10 -8.08
CA VAL A 105 10.83 -10.36 -7.41
C VAL A 105 9.88 -11.50 -7.74
N HIS A 106 8.60 -11.22 -7.90
CA HIS A 106 7.57 -12.24 -8.14
C HIS A 106 7.14 -12.35 -9.62
N ALA A 107 7.81 -11.64 -10.52
CA ALA A 107 7.51 -11.59 -11.96
C ALA A 107 6.04 -11.19 -12.24
N LEU A 108 5.52 -10.21 -11.50
CA LEU A 108 4.16 -9.68 -11.59
C LEU A 108 4.14 -8.34 -12.35
N PRO A 109 3.04 -8.04 -13.05
CA PRO A 109 2.81 -6.68 -13.53
C PRO A 109 2.47 -5.72 -12.39
#